data_b11f5e05b7c928b6e231418900046d88
#
_entry.id   b11f5e05b7c928b6e231418900046d88
#
_cell.length_a   1.000
_cell.length_b   1.000
_cell.length_c   1.000
_cell.angle_alpha   90.00
_cell.angle_beta   90.00
_cell.angle_gamma   90.00
#
_symmetry.space_group_name_H-M   'P 1'
#
loop_
_entity.id
_entity.type
_entity.pdbx_description
1 polymer ?
#
loop_
_entity_poly.entity_id
_entity_poly.type
_entity_poly.pdbx_seq_one_letter_code
_entity_poly.pdbx_strand_id
1 'polypeptide(L)'
;MKIRVELTANFERNLDAIGVFWQDCGAPHAYDDLLAELLQTVIPNLEQHPRFGRDFLARACGSIQAQTRITRLRTKLRRIDPAAEIREYLSGDYLMLYALTGARISLLAIRHHRQISFSL
;
A
#
# COMPACT_ATOMS: atom_id res chain seq x y z
N MET A 1 -18.97 -7.36 -10.59
CA MET A 1 -18.08 -6.25 -11.03
C MET A 1 -16.63 -6.66 -10.79
N LYS A 2 -15.78 -6.51 -11.80
CA LYS A 2 -14.40 -6.93 -11.70
C LYS A 2 -13.55 -5.80 -11.10
N ILE A 3 -12.89 -6.09 -9.99
CA ILE A 3 -11.95 -5.15 -9.35
C ILE A 3 -10.61 -5.23 -10.05
N ARG A 4 -10.03 -4.08 -10.37
CA ARG A 4 -8.72 -3.97 -10.99
C ARG A 4 -7.71 -3.42 -9.99
N VAL A 5 -6.60 -4.11 -9.81
CA VAL A 5 -5.51 -3.67 -8.93
C VAL A 5 -4.34 -3.16 -9.78
N GLU A 6 -3.89 -1.95 -9.49
CA GLU A 6 -2.78 -1.30 -10.18
C GLU A 6 -1.73 -0.87 -9.16
N LEU A 7 -0.45 -0.89 -9.58
CA LEU A 7 0.65 -0.38 -8.78
C LEU A 7 0.99 1.04 -9.25
N THR A 8 1.04 1.99 -8.32
CA THR A 8 1.50 3.34 -8.65
C THR A 8 3.01 3.39 -8.77
N ALA A 9 3.53 4.44 -9.41
CA ALA A 9 4.96 4.65 -9.54
C ALA A 9 5.63 4.75 -8.16
N ASN A 10 4.96 5.38 -7.20
CA ASN A 10 5.50 5.47 -5.83
C ASN A 10 5.61 4.10 -5.17
N PHE A 11 4.61 3.23 -5.35
CA PHE A 11 4.65 1.86 -4.83
C PHE A 11 5.82 1.09 -5.43
N GLU A 12 6.02 1.22 -6.74
CA GLU A 12 7.13 0.57 -7.43
C GLU A 12 8.48 1.06 -6.92
N ARG A 13 8.63 2.37 -6.66
CA ARG A 13 9.85 2.92 -6.07
C ARG A 13 10.09 2.36 -4.66
N ASN A 14 9.03 2.22 -3.86
CA ASN A 14 9.15 1.61 -2.54
C ASN A 14 9.61 0.14 -2.65
N LEU A 15 9.07 -0.62 -3.60
CA LEU A 15 9.50 -2.00 -3.85
C LEU A 15 10.97 -2.06 -4.22
N ASP A 16 11.42 -1.21 -5.13
CA ASP A 16 12.81 -1.18 -5.55
C ASP A 16 13.74 -0.90 -4.37
N ALA A 17 13.37 0.04 -3.51
CA ALA A 17 14.16 0.36 -2.31
C ALA A 17 14.23 -0.84 -1.34
N ILE A 18 13.13 -1.56 -1.18
CA ILE A 18 13.10 -2.78 -0.35
C ILE A 18 14.00 -3.85 -0.95
N GLY A 19 13.99 -4.00 -2.29
CA GLY A 19 14.85 -4.95 -2.98
C GLY A 19 16.33 -4.66 -2.76
N VAL A 20 16.73 -3.39 -2.86
CA VAL A 20 18.11 -2.95 -2.59
C VAL A 20 18.49 -3.24 -1.13
N PHE A 21 17.59 -2.96 -0.19
CA PHE A 21 17.82 -3.23 1.23
C PHE A 21 18.15 -4.71 1.47
N TRP A 22 17.33 -5.62 0.93
CA TRP A 22 17.56 -7.05 1.12
C TRP A 22 18.81 -7.55 0.42
N GLN A 23 19.13 -6.99 -0.76
CA GLN A 23 20.36 -7.31 -1.46
C GLN A 23 21.58 -6.90 -0.62
N ASP A 24 21.56 -5.70 -0.06
CA ASP A 24 22.65 -5.18 0.79
C ASP A 24 22.80 -6.00 2.08
N CYS A 25 21.70 -6.56 2.59
CA CYS A 25 21.72 -7.44 3.76
C CYS A 25 22.14 -8.87 3.43
N GLY A 26 22.40 -9.20 2.17
CA GLY A 26 22.76 -10.55 1.76
C GLY A 26 21.59 -11.54 1.74
N ALA A 27 20.35 -11.03 1.64
CA ALA A 27 19.14 -11.85 1.66
C ALA A 27 18.22 -11.54 0.47
N PRO A 28 18.71 -11.66 -0.79
CA PRO A 28 17.88 -11.32 -1.95
C PRO A 28 16.62 -12.17 -2.08
N HIS A 29 16.62 -13.38 -1.54
CA HIS A 29 15.43 -14.26 -1.54
C HIS A 29 14.26 -13.66 -0.76
N ALA A 30 14.52 -12.81 0.23
CA ALA A 30 13.44 -12.15 0.99
C ALA A 30 12.63 -11.21 0.10
N TYR A 31 13.27 -10.59 -0.88
CA TYR A 31 12.58 -9.77 -1.87
C TYR A 31 11.74 -10.62 -2.82
N ASP A 32 12.28 -11.75 -3.28
CA ASP A 32 11.53 -12.67 -4.13
C ASP A 32 10.28 -13.20 -3.41
N ASP A 33 10.41 -13.50 -2.11
CA ASP A 33 9.28 -13.93 -1.29
C ASP A 33 8.22 -12.83 -1.19
N LEU A 34 8.62 -11.57 -1.03
CA LEU A 34 7.69 -10.44 -1.01
C LEU A 34 6.94 -10.32 -2.34
N LEU A 35 7.65 -10.40 -3.46
CA LEU A 35 7.01 -10.30 -4.78
C LEU A 35 6.05 -11.46 -5.01
N ALA A 36 6.40 -12.67 -4.60
CA ALA A 36 5.52 -13.82 -4.70
C ALA A 36 4.26 -13.63 -3.85
N GLU A 37 4.41 -13.16 -2.62
CA GLU A 37 3.28 -12.87 -1.73
C GLU A 37 2.35 -11.81 -2.33
N LEU A 38 2.93 -10.76 -2.89
CA LEU A 38 2.16 -9.68 -3.53
C LEU A 38 1.32 -10.22 -4.69
N LEU A 39 1.92 -11.02 -5.58
CA LEU A 39 1.25 -11.50 -6.78
C LEU A 39 0.29 -12.66 -6.50
N GLN A 40 0.59 -13.52 -5.54
CA GLN A 40 -0.16 -14.74 -5.29
C GLN A 40 -1.22 -14.60 -4.21
N THR A 41 -1.05 -13.65 -3.29
CA THR A 41 -1.93 -13.51 -2.14
C THR A 41 -2.56 -12.12 -2.06
N VAL A 42 -1.76 -11.06 -2.04
CA VAL A 42 -2.27 -9.70 -1.79
C VAL A 42 -3.20 -9.24 -2.91
N ILE A 43 -2.73 -9.28 -4.14
CA ILE A 43 -3.52 -8.81 -5.30
C ILE A 43 -4.80 -9.64 -5.46
N PRO A 44 -4.76 -10.98 -5.45
CA PRO A 44 -6.00 -11.77 -5.53
C PRO A 44 -6.97 -11.51 -4.38
N ASN A 45 -6.48 -11.32 -3.15
CA ASN A 45 -7.34 -11.02 -2.02
C ASN A 45 -8.04 -9.67 -2.19
N LEU A 46 -7.35 -8.66 -2.67
CA LEU A 46 -7.93 -7.34 -2.91
C LEU A 46 -8.91 -7.36 -4.07
N GLU A 47 -8.66 -8.17 -5.10
CA GLU A 47 -9.60 -8.34 -6.21
C GLU A 47 -10.91 -8.95 -5.76
N GLN A 48 -10.88 -9.87 -4.80
CA GLN A 48 -12.08 -10.52 -4.25
C GLN A 48 -12.71 -9.72 -3.12
N HIS A 49 -11.90 -9.06 -2.30
CA HIS A 49 -12.33 -8.35 -1.09
C HIS A 49 -11.68 -6.97 -1.03
N PRO A 50 -12.16 -6.00 -1.83
CA PRO A 50 -11.49 -4.68 -1.95
C PRO A 50 -11.43 -3.89 -0.65
N ARG A 51 -12.31 -4.18 0.31
CA ARG A 51 -12.30 -3.56 1.64
C ARG A 51 -11.69 -4.43 2.72
N PHE A 52 -10.86 -5.38 2.33
CA PHE A 52 -10.19 -6.28 3.27
C PHE A 52 -9.29 -5.52 4.25
N GLY A 53 -8.58 -4.49 3.77
CA GLY A 53 -7.77 -3.64 4.62
C GLY A 53 -8.62 -2.72 5.51
N ARG A 54 -7.96 -2.12 6.52
CA ARG A 54 -8.60 -1.20 7.45
C ARG A 54 -8.58 0.22 6.90
N ASP A 55 -9.57 1.04 7.30
CA ASP A 55 -9.53 2.46 7.01
C ASP A 55 -8.30 3.07 7.71
N PHE A 56 -7.40 3.65 6.92
CA PHE A 56 -6.14 4.16 7.43
C PHE A 56 -6.34 5.30 8.44
N LEU A 57 -7.30 6.18 8.19
CA LEU A 57 -7.54 7.35 9.04
C LEU A 57 -8.35 7.04 10.29
N ALA A 58 -8.97 5.86 10.39
CA ALA A 58 -9.66 5.44 11.60
C ALA A 58 -8.69 5.06 12.72
N ARG A 59 -7.41 4.85 12.39
CA ARG A 59 -6.36 4.50 13.32
C ARG A 59 -5.43 5.68 13.54
N ALA A 60 -4.90 5.83 14.76
CA ALA A 60 -3.92 6.88 15.06
C ALA A 60 -2.67 6.69 14.20
N CYS A 61 -2.29 7.71 13.46
CA CYS A 61 -1.08 7.73 12.68
C CYS A 61 0.11 8.18 13.53
N GLY A 62 1.32 7.74 13.16
CA GLY A 62 2.51 7.99 13.94
C GLY A 62 2.97 9.44 13.98
N SER A 63 2.72 10.24 12.93
CA SER A 63 3.18 11.62 12.89
C SER A 63 2.13 12.53 12.27
N ILE A 64 2.15 13.80 12.69
CA ILE A 64 1.28 14.85 12.15
C ILE A 64 1.57 15.06 10.66
N GLN A 65 2.83 15.00 10.25
CA GLN A 65 3.22 15.16 8.85
C GLN A 65 2.66 14.04 7.97
N ALA A 66 2.74 12.79 8.44
CA ALA A 66 2.18 11.67 7.72
C ALA A 66 0.66 11.79 7.59
N GLN A 67 -0.03 12.19 8.67
CA GLN A 67 -1.46 12.43 8.64
C GLN A 67 -1.84 13.53 7.64
N THR A 68 -1.05 14.61 7.59
CA THR A 68 -1.29 15.71 6.65
C THR A 68 -1.16 15.25 5.21
N ARG A 69 -0.12 14.47 4.89
CA ARG A 69 0.09 13.94 3.53
C ARG A 69 -1.06 13.03 3.10
N ILE A 70 -1.49 12.13 3.99
CA ILE A 70 -2.59 11.22 3.70
C ILE A 70 -3.89 11.98 3.54
N THR A 71 -4.14 12.98 4.37
CA THR A 71 -5.35 13.82 4.26
C THR A 71 -5.37 14.56 2.93
N ARG A 72 -4.24 15.11 2.49
CA ARG A 72 -4.14 15.78 1.18
C ARG A 72 -4.40 14.82 0.03
N LEU A 73 -3.82 13.63 0.09
CA LEU A 73 -4.04 12.60 -0.92
C LEU A 73 -5.50 12.19 -0.97
N ARG A 74 -6.12 11.96 0.18
CA ARG A 74 -7.54 11.63 0.28
C ARG A 74 -8.41 12.72 -0.32
N THR A 75 -8.10 13.99 -0.04
CA THR A 75 -8.83 15.12 -0.60
C THR A 75 -8.75 15.15 -2.11
N LYS A 76 -7.56 14.93 -2.68
CA LYS A 76 -7.38 14.87 -4.13
C LYS A 76 -8.16 13.72 -4.76
N LEU A 77 -8.12 12.55 -4.14
CA LEU A 77 -8.85 11.37 -4.64
C LEU A 77 -10.35 11.60 -4.61
N ARG A 78 -10.87 12.26 -3.57
CA ARG A 78 -12.31 12.52 -3.44
C ARG A 78 -12.82 13.56 -4.41
N ARG A 79 -11.95 14.39 -4.98
CA ARG A 79 -12.33 15.27 -6.09
C ARG A 79 -12.61 14.49 -7.36
N ILE A 80 -11.91 13.37 -7.54
CA ILE A 80 -12.10 12.47 -8.69
C ILE A 80 -13.27 11.53 -8.43
N ASP A 81 -13.33 10.94 -7.23
CA ASP A 81 -14.37 10.02 -6.80
C ASP A 81 -14.74 10.33 -5.35
N PRO A 82 -15.95 10.89 -5.07
CA PRO A 82 -16.36 11.21 -3.70
C PRO A 82 -16.38 10.02 -2.75
N ALA A 83 -16.48 8.79 -3.27
CA ALA A 83 -16.49 7.57 -2.48
C ALA A 83 -15.10 6.97 -2.27
N ALA A 84 -14.03 7.67 -2.69
CA ALA A 84 -12.67 7.17 -2.56
C ALA A 84 -12.29 6.93 -1.09
N GLU A 85 -11.67 5.78 -0.85
CA GLU A 85 -11.21 5.37 0.48
C GLU A 85 -9.72 5.06 0.44
N ILE A 86 -9.00 5.42 1.50
CA ILE A 86 -7.61 4.99 1.69
C ILE A 86 -7.60 3.96 2.80
N ARG A 87 -7.08 2.79 2.50
CA ARG A 87 -7.08 1.64 3.39
C ARG A 87 -5.66 1.07 3.54
N GLU A 88 -5.46 0.34 4.61
CA GLU A 88 -4.19 -0.27 4.96
C GLU A 88 -4.32 -1.79 4.96
N TYR A 89 -3.40 -2.47 4.29
CA TYR A 89 -3.33 -3.93 4.22
C TYR A 89 -2.05 -4.40 4.92
N LEU A 90 -2.20 -5.30 5.88
CA LEU A 90 -1.06 -5.91 6.57
C LEU A 90 -0.80 -7.28 5.96
N SER A 91 0.41 -7.51 5.48
CA SER A 91 0.84 -8.81 4.95
C SER A 91 2.22 -9.15 5.51
N GLY A 92 2.27 -10.13 6.42
CA GLY A 92 3.52 -10.51 7.08
C GLY A 92 4.15 -9.31 7.80
N ASP A 93 5.38 -8.99 7.41
CA ASP A 93 6.12 -7.87 8.01
C ASP A 93 5.91 -6.54 7.26
N TYR A 94 5.00 -6.50 6.30
CA TYR A 94 4.81 -5.33 5.44
C TYR A 94 3.44 -4.72 5.64
N LEU A 95 3.41 -3.39 5.59
CA LEU A 95 2.19 -2.61 5.56
C LEU A 95 2.06 -1.98 4.18
N MET A 96 0.90 -2.12 3.57
CA MET A 96 0.61 -1.55 2.25
C MET A 96 -0.55 -0.58 2.36
N LEU A 97 -0.39 0.57 1.74
CA LEU A 97 -1.42 1.59 1.67
C LEU A 97 -2.03 1.54 0.27
N TYR A 98 -3.36 1.50 0.20
CA TYR A 98 -4.03 1.50 -1.11
C TYR A 98 -5.24 2.41 -1.11
N ALA A 99 -5.59 2.89 -2.30
CA ALA A 99 -6.80 3.67 -2.54
C ALA A 99 -7.82 2.80 -3.26
N LEU A 100 -9.06 2.86 -2.79
CA LEU A 100 -10.19 2.20 -3.43
C LEU A 100 -11.07 3.28 -4.07
N THR A 101 -11.18 3.25 -5.39
CA THR A 101 -12.01 4.20 -6.16
C THR A 101 -12.89 3.40 -7.11
N GLY A 102 -14.18 3.25 -6.77
CA GLY A 102 -15.09 2.42 -7.56
C GLY A 102 -14.61 0.98 -7.65
N ALA A 103 -14.33 0.49 -8.86
CA ALA A 103 -13.84 -0.86 -9.11
C ALA A 103 -12.32 -0.92 -9.28
N ARG A 104 -11.60 0.15 -8.91
CA ARG A 104 -10.15 0.25 -9.05
C ARG A 104 -9.48 0.33 -7.68
N ILE A 105 -8.44 -0.45 -7.51
CA ILE A 105 -7.54 -0.36 -6.36
C ILE A 105 -6.17 0.10 -6.87
N SER A 106 -5.63 1.16 -6.25
CA SER A 106 -4.28 1.65 -6.55
C SER A 106 -3.42 1.42 -5.32
N LEU A 107 -2.39 0.59 -5.46
CA LEU A 107 -1.41 0.38 -4.40
C LEU A 107 -0.51 1.62 -4.36
N LEU A 108 -0.53 2.36 -3.24
CA LEU A 108 0.09 3.69 -3.13
C LEU A 108 1.50 3.63 -2.55
N ALA A 109 1.70 2.82 -1.52
CA ALA A 109 2.96 2.74 -0.80
C ALA A 109 3.05 1.42 -0.05
N ILE A 110 4.29 0.97 0.19
CA ILE A 110 4.58 -0.20 0.99
C ILE A 110 5.77 0.12 1.90
N ARG A 111 5.72 -0.37 3.15
CA ARG A 111 6.84 -0.26 4.07
C ARG A 111 6.97 -1.54 4.90
N HIS A 112 8.20 -1.81 5.32
CA HIS A 112 8.46 -2.83 6.33
C HIS A 112 7.99 -2.30 7.69
N HIS A 113 7.51 -3.16 8.58
CA HIS A 113 6.99 -2.75 9.89
C HIS A 113 8.00 -1.97 10.75
N ARG A 114 9.30 -2.14 10.50
CA ARG A 114 10.36 -1.41 11.21
C ARG A 114 10.54 0.03 10.74
N GLN A 115 10.00 0.38 9.58
CA GLN A 115 10.02 1.77 9.12
C GLN A 115 8.95 2.55 9.85
N ILE A 116 9.25 3.80 10.20
CA ILE A 116 8.35 4.63 11.01
C ILE A 116 7.17 5.13 10.19
N SER A 117 7.39 5.45 8.92
CA SER A 117 6.37 6.04 8.05
C SER A 117 6.51 5.57 6.62
N PHE A 118 5.41 5.72 5.86
CA PHE A 118 5.44 5.49 4.42
C PHE A 118 6.23 6.58 3.72
N SER A 119 6.96 6.19 2.67
CA SER A 119 7.54 7.13 1.72
C SER A 119 6.49 7.41 0.64
N LEU A 120 6.00 8.60 0.63
CA LEU A 120 4.99 9.08 -0.31
C LEU A 120 5.58 10.19 -1.23
#